data_7eedc87f1df559c0b76f21c5192654a0
#
_entry.id   7eedc87f1df559c0b76f21c5192654a0
#
_cell.length_a   1.000
_cell.length_b   1.000
_cell.length_c   1.000
_cell.angle_alpha   90.00
_cell.angle_beta   90.00
_cell.angle_gamma   90.00
#
_symmetry.space_group_name_H-M   'P 1'
#
loop_
_entity.id
_entity.type
_entity.pdbx_description
1 polymer ?
#
loop_
_entity_poly.entity_id
_entity_poly.type
_entity_poly.pdbx_seq_one_letter_code
_entity_poly.pdbx_strand_id
1 'polypeptide(L)'
;NHNLEAMAKQLYDYWFVQFDFPDENGKPYKSSGGKMVWDKRLKREIPLLWKAKIVEEVADVYNGATPSTVNELNYGGDIVWITPKDLSDQKQKFVYQGERNISQVGYDSCSTHLLPSNTILMSSRAPIGLLAIAKTELCTNQGFKSFVSKSKNIATYLYYYLQYHITQIEQLGTGTTFKEVSREDILKFPMLKPSDNVLDLWEEIVSALNDRQLEIQKENENLTKQRDELLPLLMNGQVSVNYDL
;
A
#
# COMPACT_ATOMS: atom_id res chain seq x y z
N ASN A 1 -13.58 -7.64 5.55
CA ASN A 1 -12.27 -6.98 5.34
C ASN A 1 -11.73 -6.31 6.58
N HIS A 2 -12.55 -5.59 7.35
CA HIS A 2 -12.10 -4.85 8.53
C HIS A 2 -11.41 -5.73 9.58
N ASN A 3 -11.95 -6.91 9.87
CA ASN A 3 -11.36 -7.83 10.85
C ASN A 3 -10.00 -8.39 10.38
N LEU A 4 -9.86 -8.72 9.09
CA LEU A 4 -8.60 -9.23 8.54
C LEU A 4 -7.50 -8.15 8.60
N GLU A 5 -7.84 -6.89 8.31
CA GLU A 5 -6.90 -5.79 8.44
C GLU A 5 -6.50 -5.53 9.90
N ALA A 6 -7.47 -5.61 10.82
CA ALA A 6 -7.20 -5.48 12.25
C ALA A 6 -6.27 -6.60 12.75
N MET A 7 -6.48 -7.83 12.30
CA MET A 7 -5.59 -8.97 12.63
C MET A 7 -4.16 -8.75 12.12
N ALA A 8 -4.01 -8.31 10.87
CA ALA A 8 -2.69 -8.05 10.31
C ALA A 8 -1.96 -6.91 11.03
N LYS A 9 -2.67 -5.83 11.37
CA LYS A 9 -2.13 -4.72 12.19
C LYS A 9 -1.72 -5.17 13.58
N GLN A 10 -2.57 -5.95 14.25
CA GLN A 10 -2.28 -6.47 15.58
C GLN A 10 -1.04 -7.37 15.57
N LEU A 11 -0.93 -8.22 14.53
CA LEU A 11 0.25 -9.06 14.33
C LEU A 11 1.50 -8.22 14.05
N TYR A 12 1.38 -7.15 13.24
CA TYR A 12 2.48 -6.19 13.00
C TYR A 12 2.95 -5.56 14.31
N ASP A 13 2.02 -5.06 15.13
CA ASP A 13 2.35 -4.46 16.42
C ASP A 13 3.05 -5.46 17.35
N TYR A 14 2.57 -6.69 17.40
CA TYR A 14 3.14 -7.74 18.23
C TYR A 14 4.56 -8.11 17.78
N TRP A 15 4.78 -8.29 16.48
CA TRP A 15 6.08 -8.74 15.96
C TRP A 15 7.11 -7.63 15.84
N PHE A 16 6.72 -6.43 15.38
CA PHE A 16 7.67 -5.40 14.94
C PHE A 16 7.70 -4.16 15.85
N VAL A 17 6.68 -3.96 16.66
CA VAL A 17 6.67 -2.89 17.67
C VAL A 17 7.06 -3.42 19.04
N GLN A 18 6.48 -4.54 19.47
CA GLN A 18 6.77 -5.21 20.75
C GLN A 18 7.98 -6.15 20.67
N PHE A 19 8.36 -6.60 19.45
CA PHE A 19 9.44 -7.56 19.17
C PHE A 19 9.18 -8.98 19.66
N ASP A 20 7.93 -9.37 19.76
CA ASP A 20 7.51 -10.71 20.15
C ASP A 20 7.17 -11.60 18.94
N PHE A 21 7.96 -11.47 17.86
CA PHE A 21 7.93 -12.42 16.75
C PHE A 21 8.39 -13.82 17.21
N PRO A 22 7.99 -14.90 16.54
CA PRO A 22 8.40 -16.26 16.92
C PRO A 22 9.92 -16.45 16.84
N ASP A 23 10.52 -16.92 17.91
CA ASP A 23 11.90 -17.40 17.92
C ASP A 23 12.02 -18.81 17.27
N GLU A 24 13.19 -19.41 17.28
CA GLU A 24 13.46 -20.75 16.72
C GLU A 24 12.61 -21.87 17.36
N ASN A 25 12.05 -21.64 18.56
CA ASN A 25 11.18 -22.54 19.28
C ASN A 25 9.70 -22.17 19.20
N GLY A 26 9.35 -21.16 18.39
CA GLY A 26 8.00 -20.62 18.27
C GLY A 26 7.55 -19.78 19.47
N LYS A 27 8.45 -19.38 20.37
CA LYS A 27 8.14 -18.54 21.53
C LYS A 27 8.28 -17.06 21.18
N PRO A 28 7.54 -16.15 21.85
CA PRO A 28 7.70 -14.71 21.68
C PRO A 28 9.15 -14.28 21.97
N TYR A 29 9.82 -13.65 21.01
CA TYR A 29 11.28 -13.39 21.09
C TYR A 29 11.66 -12.55 22.30
N LYS A 30 11.17 -11.33 22.42
CA LYS A 30 11.57 -10.41 23.50
C LYS A 30 11.09 -10.90 24.88
N SER A 31 9.83 -11.30 24.99
CA SER A 31 9.23 -11.77 26.25
C SER A 31 9.84 -13.07 26.75
N SER A 32 10.48 -13.85 25.89
CA SER A 32 11.21 -15.07 26.27
C SER A 32 12.71 -14.86 26.50
N GLY A 33 13.15 -13.60 26.57
CA GLY A 33 14.54 -13.25 26.87
C GLY A 33 15.46 -13.15 25.64
N GLY A 34 14.89 -12.94 24.45
CA GLY A 34 15.64 -12.69 23.21
C GLY A 34 16.61 -11.52 23.35
N LYS A 35 17.81 -11.65 22.79
CA LYS A 35 18.86 -10.65 22.91
C LYS A 35 18.50 -9.36 22.19
N MET A 36 18.55 -8.26 22.92
CA MET A 36 18.35 -6.90 22.40
C MET A 36 19.68 -6.16 22.36
N VAL A 37 19.85 -5.24 21.39
CA VAL A 37 21.02 -4.38 21.25
C VAL A 37 20.58 -2.94 21.03
N TRP A 38 21.33 -2.00 21.56
CA TRP A 38 21.06 -0.57 21.33
C TRP A 38 21.49 -0.15 19.93
N ASP A 39 20.56 0.34 19.13
CA ASP A 39 20.86 0.94 17.83
C ASP A 39 20.97 2.47 17.95
N LYS A 40 22.14 3.02 17.53
CA LYS A 40 22.42 4.45 17.62
C LYS A 40 21.64 5.30 16.63
N ARG A 41 21.25 4.74 15.46
CA ARG A 41 20.52 5.46 14.41
C ARG A 41 19.04 5.60 14.79
N LEU A 42 18.46 4.49 15.26
CA LEU A 42 17.05 4.45 15.68
C LEU A 42 16.84 4.91 17.12
N LYS A 43 17.91 5.12 17.90
CA LYS A 43 17.93 5.53 19.31
C LYS A 43 17.00 4.67 20.19
N ARG A 44 17.03 3.36 19.95
CA ARG A 44 16.22 2.37 20.66
C ARG A 44 16.89 1.00 20.68
N GLU A 45 16.43 0.14 21.59
CA GLU A 45 16.81 -1.27 21.54
C GLU A 45 16.08 -1.99 20.40
N ILE A 46 16.80 -2.85 19.70
CA ILE A 46 16.30 -3.68 18.59
C ILE A 46 16.77 -5.11 18.79
N PRO A 47 16.09 -6.12 18.21
CA PRO A 47 16.55 -7.51 18.21
C PRO A 47 17.95 -7.63 17.59
N LEU A 48 18.80 -8.49 18.15
CA LEU A 48 20.23 -8.62 17.81
C LEU A 48 20.50 -8.78 16.31
N LEU A 49 19.65 -9.52 15.59
CA LEU A 49 19.84 -9.82 14.17
C LEU A 49 19.17 -8.81 13.22
N TRP A 50 18.47 -7.81 13.77
CA TRP A 50 17.82 -6.79 12.96
C TRP A 50 18.76 -5.63 12.67
N LYS A 51 18.50 -4.88 11.62
CA LYS A 51 19.40 -3.82 11.15
C LYS A 51 18.65 -2.52 10.89
N ALA A 52 19.21 -1.41 11.43
CA ALA A 52 18.78 -0.09 10.99
C ALA A 52 19.20 0.14 9.53
N LYS A 53 18.27 0.50 8.71
CA LYS A 53 18.39 0.79 7.28
C LYS A 53 17.75 2.13 6.95
N ILE A 54 17.75 2.51 5.69
CA ILE A 54 16.92 3.55 5.12
C ILE A 54 16.05 2.93 4.00
N VAL A 55 14.97 3.61 3.61
CA VAL A 55 14.04 3.12 2.59
C VAL A 55 14.76 2.79 1.28
N GLU A 56 15.71 3.62 0.85
CA GLU A 56 16.52 3.40 -0.37
C GLU A 56 17.23 2.05 -0.41
N GLU A 57 17.57 1.48 0.73
CA GLU A 57 18.26 0.18 0.81
C GLU A 57 17.32 -1.01 0.60
N VAL A 58 15.99 -0.81 0.71
CA VAL A 58 14.99 -1.89 0.68
C VAL A 58 13.96 -1.75 -0.43
N ALA A 59 13.79 -0.55 -0.98
CA ALA A 59 12.85 -0.27 -2.06
C ALA A 59 13.38 0.82 -3.00
N ASP A 60 13.01 0.73 -4.27
CA ASP A 60 13.14 1.83 -5.21
C ASP A 60 11.88 2.70 -5.12
N VAL A 61 12.04 4.02 -5.13
CA VAL A 61 10.92 4.96 -5.02
C VAL A 61 10.77 5.74 -6.31
N TYR A 62 9.58 5.69 -6.90
CA TYR A 62 9.25 6.35 -8.15
C TYR A 62 8.25 7.49 -7.92
N ASN A 63 8.45 8.59 -8.65
CA ASN A 63 7.43 9.60 -8.81
C ASN A 63 6.53 9.22 -9.99
N GLY A 64 5.25 9.56 -9.90
CA GLY A 64 4.38 9.50 -11.06
C GLY A 64 4.36 10.81 -11.84
N ALA A 65 3.66 10.83 -12.97
CA ALA A 65 3.44 12.02 -13.79
C ALA A 65 2.03 12.03 -14.40
N THR A 66 1.61 13.21 -14.85
CA THR A 66 0.32 13.42 -15.49
C THR A 66 0.56 13.77 -16.96
N PRO A 67 0.07 12.96 -17.92
CA PRO A 67 0.03 13.37 -19.33
C PRO A 67 -0.78 14.66 -19.52
N SER A 68 -0.43 15.43 -20.54
CA SER A 68 -1.18 16.67 -20.84
C SER A 68 -2.67 16.37 -21.05
N THR A 69 -3.52 17.09 -20.32
CA THR A 69 -4.98 16.95 -20.43
C THR A 69 -5.56 17.64 -21.66
N VAL A 70 -4.79 18.48 -22.34
CA VAL A 70 -5.19 19.15 -23.59
C VAL A 70 -5.25 18.18 -24.76
N ASN A 71 -4.41 17.15 -24.75
CA ASN A 71 -4.42 16.10 -25.78
C ASN A 71 -5.24 14.90 -25.29
N GLU A 72 -6.46 14.78 -25.81
CA GLU A 72 -7.38 13.69 -25.46
C GLU A 72 -6.83 12.29 -25.83
N LEU A 73 -5.94 12.20 -26.83
CA LEU A 73 -5.29 10.95 -27.24
C LEU A 73 -4.40 10.35 -26.15
N ASN A 74 -4.05 11.12 -25.13
CA ASN A 74 -3.28 10.64 -23.99
C ASN A 74 -4.08 9.70 -23.06
N TYR A 75 -5.40 9.66 -23.19
CA TYR A 75 -6.31 8.98 -22.26
C TYR A 75 -7.17 7.94 -22.99
N GLY A 76 -7.88 7.11 -22.22
CA GLY A 76 -8.82 6.12 -22.76
C GLY A 76 -8.17 4.84 -23.27
N GLY A 77 -6.88 4.60 -22.98
CA GLY A 77 -6.19 3.34 -23.33
C GLY A 77 -6.28 2.26 -22.24
N ASP A 78 -5.38 1.28 -22.33
CA ASP A 78 -5.40 0.08 -21.46
C ASP A 78 -4.45 0.20 -20.25
N ILE A 79 -3.63 1.26 -20.18
CA ILE A 79 -2.68 1.44 -19.07
C ILE A 79 -3.42 2.04 -17.89
N VAL A 80 -3.53 1.29 -16.81
CA VAL A 80 -4.13 1.75 -15.56
C VAL A 80 -3.33 2.91 -15.01
N TRP A 81 -4.00 4.01 -14.68
CA TRP A 81 -3.37 5.21 -14.15
C TRP A 81 -4.13 5.71 -12.92
N ILE A 82 -3.42 5.81 -11.81
CA ILE A 82 -4.01 6.05 -10.48
C ILE A 82 -3.64 7.45 -10.00
N THR A 83 -4.62 8.09 -9.36
CA THR A 83 -4.49 9.40 -8.71
C THR A 83 -4.81 9.29 -7.21
N PRO A 84 -4.37 10.24 -6.34
CA PRO A 84 -4.77 10.24 -4.94
C PRO A 84 -6.29 10.32 -4.74
N LYS A 85 -7.04 10.87 -5.69
CA LYS A 85 -8.50 10.89 -5.67
C LYS A 85 -9.06 9.46 -5.70
N ASP A 86 -8.52 8.59 -6.57
CA ASP A 86 -8.98 7.20 -6.65
C ASP A 86 -8.83 6.48 -5.29
N LEU A 87 -7.73 6.71 -4.57
CA LEU A 87 -7.53 6.14 -3.23
C LEU A 87 -8.49 6.74 -2.20
N SER A 88 -8.75 8.04 -2.26
CA SER A 88 -9.69 8.72 -1.36
C SER A 88 -11.13 8.25 -1.54
N ASP A 89 -11.53 8.03 -2.79
CA ASP A 89 -12.88 7.64 -3.16
C ASP A 89 -13.13 6.14 -2.84
N GLN A 90 -12.19 5.28 -3.21
CA GLN A 90 -12.31 3.84 -3.01
C GLN A 90 -12.13 3.42 -1.56
N LYS A 91 -11.23 4.07 -0.80
CA LYS A 91 -10.88 3.77 0.60
C LYS A 91 -10.50 2.29 0.82
N GLN A 92 -9.83 1.71 -0.18
CA GLN A 92 -9.49 0.29 -0.21
C GLN A 92 -7.97 0.12 -0.11
N LYS A 93 -7.56 -1.02 0.47
CA LYS A 93 -6.15 -1.38 0.59
C LYS A 93 -5.53 -1.75 -0.76
N PHE A 94 -6.30 -2.42 -1.62
CA PHE A 94 -5.82 -2.88 -2.91
C PHE A 94 -6.39 -2.03 -4.04
N VAL A 95 -5.52 -1.65 -4.98
CA VAL A 95 -5.90 -0.90 -6.17
C VAL A 95 -5.46 -1.65 -7.43
N TYR A 96 -6.36 -1.76 -8.40
CA TYR A 96 -6.12 -2.42 -9.69
C TYR A 96 -6.85 -1.73 -10.85
N GLN A 97 -7.58 -0.66 -10.56
CA GLN A 97 -8.24 0.20 -11.54
C GLN A 97 -8.37 1.61 -10.98
N GLY A 98 -8.37 2.61 -11.83
CA GLY A 98 -8.64 4.00 -11.51
C GLY A 98 -9.87 4.51 -12.25
N GLU A 99 -10.23 5.77 -12.04
CA GLU A 99 -11.31 6.44 -12.78
C GLU A 99 -10.97 6.57 -14.27
N ARG A 100 -9.68 6.73 -14.59
CA ARG A 100 -9.21 6.94 -15.97
C ARG A 100 -7.96 6.12 -16.24
N ASN A 101 -7.90 5.54 -17.44
CA ASN A 101 -6.68 4.95 -17.96
C ASN A 101 -5.97 5.95 -18.89
N ILE A 102 -4.67 5.72 -19.12
CA ILE A 102 -3.89 6.43 -20.14
C ILE A 102 -3.61 5.50 -21.32
N SER A 103 -3.40 6.10 -22.48
CA SER A 103 -2.98 5.39 -23.69
C SER A 103 -1.46 5.21 -23.72
N GLN A 104 -0.95 4.46 -24.68
CA GLN A 104 0.49 4.39 -24.95
C GLN A 104 1.05 5.77 -25.29
N VAL A 105 0.32 6.58 -26.05
CA VAL A 105 0.71 7.96 -26.37
C VAL A 105 0.82 8.81 -25.10
N GLY A 106 -0.13 8.66 -24.17
CA GLY A 106 -0.10 9.32 -22.86
C GLY A 106 1.09 8.87 -22.01
N TYR A 107 1.37 7.58 -21.98
CA TYR A 107 2.53 7.02 -21.28
C TYR A 107 3.85 7.60 -21.82
N ASP A 108 4.03 7.59 -23.13
CA ASP A 108 5.25 8.07 -23.78
C ASP A 108 5.41 9.60 -23.70
N SER A 109 4.33 10.34 -23.45
CA SER A 109 4.32 11.81 -23.38
C SER A 109 4.80 12.40 -22.07
N CYS A 110 4.97 11.58 -21.00
CA CYS A 110 5.34 12.08 -19.68
C CYS A 110 6.31 11.12 -18.97
N SER A 111 6.84 11.55 -17.82
CA SER A 111 7.83 10.80 -17.02
C SER A 111 7.19 9.84 -16.01
N THR A 112 5.98 9.33 -16.29
CA THR A 112 5.40 8.28 -15.45
C THR A 112 6.10 6.95 -15.69
N HIS A 113 5.96 6.03 -14.72
CA HIS A 113 6.60 4.72 -14.78
C HIS A 113 5.53 3.64 -14.71
N LEU A 114 5.66 2.60 -15.51
CA LEU A 114 4.85 1.39 -15.37
C LEU A 114 5.40 0.59 -14.19
N LEU A 115 4.64 0.55 -13.13
CA LEU A 115 4.99 -0.05 -11.84
C LEU A 115 4.45 -1.47 -11.78
N PRO A 116 5.23 -2.45 -11.27
CA PRO A 116 4.78 -3.84 -11.19
C PRO A 116 3.69 -4.01 -10.13
N SER A 117 2.96 -5.12 -10.23
CA SER A 117 2.06 -5.58 -9.16
C SER A 117 2.79 -5.68 -7.82
N ASN A 118 2.08 -5.46 -6.71
CA ASN A 118 2.57 -5.36 -5.34
C ASN A 118 3.45 -4.14 -5.03
N THR A 119 3.50 -3.15 -5.93
CA THR A 119 4.03 -1.82 -5.60
C THR A 119 3.17 -1.17 -4.53
N ILE A 120 3.80 -0.56 -3.53
CA ILE A 120 3.11 0.22 -2.50
C ILE A 120 2.99 1.66 -2.99
N LEU A 121 1.77 2.17 -3.03
CA LEU A 121 1.46 3.53 -3.42
C LEU A 121 1.20 4.36 -2.16
N MET A 122 1.87 5.51 -2.05
CA MET A 122 1.64 6.47 -0.97
C MET A 122 1.41 7.85 -1.55
N SER A 123 0.28 8.48 -1.22
CA SER A 123 0.07 9.88 -1.60
C SER A 123 1.08 10.77 -0.90
N SER A 124 1.74 11.66 -1.65
CA SER A 124 2.77 12.56 -1.13
C SER A 124 2.25 13.96 -0.83
N ARG A 125 0.98 14.26 -1.18
CA ARG A 125 0.33 15.55 -0.97
C ARG A 125 -1.20 15.42 -0.93
N ALA A 126 -1.87 16.30 -0.22
CA ALA A 126 -3.29 16.65 -0.21
C ALA A 126 -4.32 15.48 -0.27
N PRO A 127 -4.41 14.58 0.69
CA PRO A 127 -3.61 14.43 1.91
C PRO A 127 -2.34 13.60 1.69
N ILE A 128 -1.33 13.79 2.52
CA ILE A 128 -0.19 12.89 2.59
C ILE A 128 -0.63 11.60 3.29
N GLY A 129 -0.14 10.45 2.81
CA GLY A 129 -0.22 9.20 3.56
C GLY A 129 -1.42 8.30 3.25
N LEU A 130 -2.17 8.56 2.17
CA LEU A 130 -3.05 7.52 1.65
C LEU A 130 -2.18 6.38 1.10
N LEU A 131 -2.40 5.17 1.62
CA LEU A 131 -1.63 3.98 1.26
C LEU A 131 -2.52 2.96 0.55
N ALA A 132 -1.98 2.37 -0.52
CA ALA A 132 -2.57 1.23 -1.20
C ALA A 132 -1.49 0.29 -1.77
N ILE A 133 -1.89 -0.92 -2.09
CA ILE A 133 -1.04 -1.92 -2.76
C ILE A 133 -1.60 -2.16 -4.16
N ALA A 134 -0.77 -1.93 -5.19
CA ALA A 134 -1.11 -2.22 -6.57
C ALA A 134 -1.28 -3.74 -6.78
N LYS A 135 -2.38 -4.16 -7.40
CA LYS A 135 -2.63 -5.58 -7.73
C LYS A 135 -2.61 -5.87 -9.23
N THR A 136 -2.20 -4.88 -10.01
CA THR A 136 -1.88 -4.99 -11.43
C THR A 136 -0.69 -4.09 -11.75
N GLU A 137 -0.14 -4.18 -12.93
CA GLU A 137 0.76 -3.16 -13.45
C GLU A 137 -0.01 -1.86 -13.64
N LEU A 138 0.55 -0.74 -13.21
CA LEU A 138 -0.10 0.56 -13.28
C LEU A 138 0.89 1.72 -13.28
N CYS A 139 0.42 2.88 -13.70
CA CYS A 139 1.10 4.16 -13.57
C CYS A 139 0.42 5.03 -12.49
N THR A 140 1.12 6.05 -12.02
CA THR A 140 0.59 7.02 -11.06
C THR A 140 0.80 8.44 -11.53
N ASN A 141 0.02 9.38 -10.99
CA ASN A 141 0.28 10.80 -11.18
C ASN A 141 1.39 11.29 -10.23
N GLN A 142 1.79 12.56 -10.36
CA GLN A 142 2.83 13.19 -9.54
C GLN A 142 2.49 13.30 -8.05
N GLY A 143 1.26 13.02 -7.64
CA GLY A 143 0.83 13.02 -6.23
C GLY A 143 1.26 11.80 -5.44
N PHE A 144 2.01 10.88 -6.04
CA PHE A 144 2.49 9.67 -5.40
C PHE A 144 4.00 9.60 -5.22
N LYS A 145 4.40 8.88 -4.18
CA LYS A 145 5.68 8.19 -4.06
C LYS A 145 5.36 6.69 -4.05
N SER A 146 5.85 5.97 -5.06
CA SER A 146 5.53 4.55 -5.30
C SER A 146 6.74 3.71 -4.99
N PHE A 147 6.59 2.70 -4.12
CA PHE A 147 7.69 1.89 -3.61
C PHE A 147 7.68 0.52 -4.26
N VAL A 148 8.71 0.23 -5.03
CA VAL A 148 8.96 -1.10 -5.58
C VAL A 148 9.97 -1.81 -4.70
N SER A 149 9.55 -2.84 -3.99
CA SER A 149 10.40 -3.58 -3.05
C SER A 149 11.53 -4.31 -3.75
N LYS A 150 12.75 -4.25 -3.21
CA LYS A 150 13.94 -4.94 -3.76
C LYS A 150 13.96 -6.44 -3.47
N SER A 151 13.15 -6.91 -2.52
CA SER A 151 12.95 -8.34 -2.25
C SER A 151 11.47 -8.63 -2.02
N LYS A 152 11.06 -9.87 -2.36
CA LYS A 152 9.64 -10.27 -2.28
C LYS A 152 9.11 -10.28 -0.84
N ASN A 153 9.92 -10.70 0.12
CA ASN A 153 9.54 -10.87 1.52
C ASN A 153 9.44 -9.57 2.33
N ILE A 154 9.79 -8.42 1.74
CA ILE A 154 9.71 -7.14 2.46
C ILE A 154 8.49 -6.30 2.07
N ALA A 155 7.77 -6.64 1.01
CA ALA A 155 6.72 -5.79 0.46
C ALA A 155 5.58 -5.57 1.47
N THR A 156 5.02 -6.63 2.06
CA THR A 156 3.93 -6.49 3.04
C THR A 156 4.41 -5.85 4.34
N TYR A 157 5.63 -6.17 4.79
CA TYR A 157 6.23 -5.50 5.94
C TYR A 157 6.38 -3.99 5.70
N LEU A 158 6.89 -3.58 4.53
CA LEU A 158 7.08 -2.18 4.17
C LEU A 158 5.74 -1.42 4.15
N TYR A 159 4.66 -2.03 3.67
CA TYR A 159 3.33 -1.42 3.70
C TYR A 159 2.91 -1.06 5.13
N TYR A 160 2.98 -2.02 6.06
CA TYR A 160 2.62 -1.79 7.47
C TYR A 160 3.62 -0.88 8.18
N TYR A 161 4.90 -0.94 7.81
CA TYR A 161 5.90 -0.02 8.32
C TYR A 161 5.58 1.43 7.97
N LEU A 162 5.29 1.71 6.70
CA LEU A 162 4.87 3.04 6.25
C LEU A 162 3.58 3.49 6.95
N GLN A 163 2.60 2.59 7.07
CA GLN A 163 1.34 2.87 7.75
C GLN A 163 1.55 3.23 9.23
N TYR A 164 2.41 2.51 9.93
CA TYR A 164 2.73 2.77 11.34
C TYR A 164 3.46 4.11 11.53
N HIS A 165 4.31 4.48 10.58
CA HIS A 165 5.11 5.70 10.64
C HIS A 165 4.50 6.89 9.88
N ILE A 166 3.24 6.81 9.46
CA ILE A 166 2.63 7.80 8.58
C ILE A 166 2.68 9.22 9.16
N THR A 167 2.43 9.39 10.46
CA THR A 167 2.50 10.69 11.13
C THR A 167 3.91 11.30 11.08
N GLN A 168 4.95 10.47 11.17
CA GLN A 168 6.34 10.93 11.05
C GLN A 168 6.67 11.31 9.61
N ILE A 169 6.15 10.56 8.63
CA ILE A 169 6.30 10.86 7.22
C ILE A 169 5.59 12.17 6.86
N GLU A 170 4.39 12.41 7.38
CA GLU A 170 3.65 13.68 7.20
C GLU A 170 4.44 14.89 7.72
N GLN A 171 5.22 14.72 8.78
CA GLN A 171 6.08 15.78 9.34
C GLN A 171 7.27 16.15 8.43
N LEU A 172 7.66 15.26 7.51
CA LEU A 172 8.68 15.56 6.50
C LEU A 172 8.14 16.49 5.39
N GLY A 173 6.82 16.61 5.29
CA GLY A 173 6.19 17.44 4.27
C GLY A 173 6.59 18.92 4.42
N THR A 174 7.09 19.49 3.34
CA THR A 174 7.47 20.90 3.23
C THR A 174 6.48 21.67 2.36
N GLY A 175 6.39 22.97 2.55
CA GLY A 175 5.47 23.85 1.82
C GLY A 175 4.50 24.58 2.75
N THR A 176 4.19 25.84 2.42
CA THR A 176 3.32 26.70 3.23
C THR A 176 1.83 26.51 2.95
N THR A 177 1.46 26.36 1.67
CA THR A 177 0.07 26.21 1.23
C THR A 177 -0.29 24.76 0.95
N PHE A 178 0.61 24.03 0.31
CA PHE A 178 0.44 22.61 0.02
C PHE A 178 1.69 21.86 0.47
N LYS A 179 1.56 21.09 1.55
CA LYS A 179 2.65 20.23 2.01
C LYS A 179 2.84 19.07 1.04
N GLU A 180 4.09 18.81 0.68
CA GLU A 180 4.48 17.64 -0.10
C GLU A 180 5.73 17.02 0.51
N VAL A 181 5.76 15.70 0.57
CA VAL A 181 6.94 14.92 0.99
C VAL A 181 7.79 14.65 -0.24
N SER A 182 9.06 15.05 -0.19
CA SER A 182 9.99 14.85 -1.30
C SER A 182 10.40 13.37 -1.43
N ARG A 183 10.86 12.99 -2.64
CA ARG A 183 11.41 11.65 -2.88
C ARG A 183 12.69 11.44 -2.05
N GLU A 184 13.53 12.45 -1.95
CA GLU A 184 14.80 12.40 -1.21
C GLU A 184 14.57 12.17 0.28
N ASP A 185 13.58 12.82 0.89
CA ASP A 185 13.25 12.62 2.30
C ASP A 185 12.73 11.21 2.56
N ILE A 186 11.90 10.70 1.66
CA ILE A 186 11.42 9.31 1.74
C ILE A 186 12.56 8.30 1.59
N LEU A 187 13.45 8.48 0.62
CA LEU A 187 14.59 7.56 0.44
C LEU A 187 15.47 7.47 1.67
N LYS A 188 15.66 8.59 2.37
CA LYS A 188 16.45 8.69 3.60
C LYS A 188 15.68 8.32 4.87
N PHE A 189 14.37 8.06 4.75
CA PHE A 189 13.56 7.75 5.92
C PHE A 189 14.11 6.50 6.62
N PRO A 190 14.41 6.59 7.94
CA PRO A 190 15.00 5.48 8.66
C PRO A 190 13.98 4.35 8.79
N MET A 191 14.45 3.12 8.70
CA MET A 191 13.63 1.95 8.95
C MET A 191 14.40 0.84 9.65
N LEU A 192 13.66 -0.03 10.32
CA LEU A 192 14.19 -1.23 10.93
C LEU A 192 13.92 -2.42 9.99
N LYS A 193 14.99 -3.05 9.47
CA LYS A 193 14.85 -4.28 8.67
C LYS A 193 14.96 -5.49 9.59
N PRO A 194 13.90 -6.31 9.71
CA PRO A 194 13.94 -7.62 10.36
C PRO A 194 14.90 -8.59 9.67
N SER A 195 15.23 -9.69 10.34
CA SER A 195 15.92 -10.81 9.69
C SER A 195 15.04 -11.43 8.60
N ASP A 196 15.67 -12.01 7.58
CA ASP A 196 14.94 -12.55 6.44
C ASP A 196 14.00 -13.68 6.85
N ASN A 197 14.38 -14.53 7.80
CA ASN A 197 13.51 -15.60 8.32
C ASN A 197 12.20 -15.04 8.93
N VAL A 198 12.26 -13.94 9.66
CA VAL A 198 11.07 -13.29 10.24
C VAL A 198 10.22 -12.65 9.15
N LEU A 199 10.86 -12.05 8.15
CA LEU A 199 10.15 -11.50 6.99
C LEU A 199 9.46 -12.58 6.16
N ASP A 200 10.09 -13.75 5.98
CA ASP A 200 9.49 -14.87 5.24
C ASP A 200 8.25 -15.41 5.95
N LEU A 201 8.33 -15.62 7.28
CA LEU A 201 7.18 -16.03 8.09
C LEU A 201 6.05 -14.98 8.09
N TRP A 202 6.42 -13.70 8.17
CA TRP A 202 5.46 -12.60 8.08
C TRP A 202 4.75 -12.57 6.73
N GLU A 203 5.51 -12.67 5.64
CA GLU A 203 4.96 -12.69 4.28
C GLU A 203 4.01 -13.86 4.08
N GLU A 204 4.36 -15.06 4.54
CA GLU A 204 3.50 -16.25 4.46
C GLU A 204 2.13 -16.02 5.12
N ILE A 205 2.13 -15.47 6.34
CA ILE A 205 0.88 -15.25 7.09
C ILE A 205 0.08 -14.10 6.47
N VAL A 206 0.74 -12.97 6.20
CA VAL A 206 0.04 -11.75 5.82
C VAL A 206 -0.36 -11.77 4.35
N SER A 207 0.36 -12.46 3.47
CA SER A 207 -0.09 -12.64 2.08
C SER A 207 -1.41 -13.42 2.03
N ALA A 208 -1.58 -14.47 2.83
CA ALA A 208 -2.84 -15.21 2.90
C ALA A 208 -4.01 -14.32 3.38
N LEU A 209 -3.78 -13.46 4.38
CA LEU A 209 -4.77 -12.48 4.82
C LEU A 209 -5.09 -11.45 3.72
N ASN A 210 -4.06 -10.97 3.02
CA ASN A 210 -4.19 -10.01 1.93
C ASN A 210 -4.96 -10.59 0.74
N ASP A 211 -4.69 -11.84 0.36
CA ASP A 211 -5.39 -12.51 -0.74
C ASP A 211 -6.87 -12.67 -0.40
N ARG A 212 -7.20 -13.06 0.83
CA ARG A 212 -8.60 -13.14 1.27
C ARG A 212 -9.26 -11.78 1.32
N GLN A 213 -8.57 -10.73 1.75
CA GLN A 213 -9.08 -9.36 1.71
C GLN A 213 -9.38 -8.90 0.28
N LEU A 214 -8.48 -9.21 -0.68
CA LEU A 214 -8.66 -8.85 -2.08
C LEU A 214 -9.87 -9.57 -2.70
N GLU A 215 -10.05 -10.87 -2.41
CA GLU A 215 -11.22 -11.62 -2.86
C GLU A 215 -12.53 -10.97 -2.36
N ILE A 216 -12.62 -10.69 -1.06
CA ILE A 216 -13.79 -10.05 -0.45
C ILE A 216 -13.99 -8.63 -1.03
N GLN A 217 -12.91 -7.90 -1.32
CA GLN A 217 -13.00 -6.59 -1.94
C GLN A 217 -13.66 -6.68 -3.32
N LYS A 218 -13.19 -7.60 -4.17
CA LYS A 218 -13.76 -7.83 -5.52
C LYS A 218 -15.22 -8.31 -5.47
N GLU A 219 -15.54 -9.17 -4.52
CA GLU A 219 -16.90 -9.63 -4.32
C GLU A 219 -17.84 -8.48 -3.92
N ASN A 220 -17.42 -7.63 -2.97
CA ASN A 220 -18.19 -6.45 -2.57
C ASN A 220 -18.39 -5.45 -3.72
N GLU A 221 -17.38 -5.24 -4.57
CA GLU A 221 -17.50 -4.38 -5.75
C GLU A 221 -18.53 -4.96 -6.74
N ASN A 222 -18.48 -6.27 -7.00
CA ASN A 222 -19.43 -6.93 -7.88
C ASN A 222 -20.87 -6.86 -7.33
N LEU A 223 -21.05 -7.14 -6.03
CA LEU A 223 -22.37 -7.05 -5.37
C LEU A 223 -22.90 -5.60 -5.39
N THR A 224 -22.02 -4.62 -5.18
CA THR A 224 -22.39 -3.21 -5.28
C THR A 224 -22.86 -2.86 -6.69
N LYS A 225 -22.14 -3.28 -7.71
CA LYS A 225 -22.52 -3.08 -9.12
C LYS A 225 -23.86 -3.73 -9.43
N GLN A 226 -24.05 -4.99 -9.03
CA GLN A 226 -25.33 -5.69 -9.21
C GLN A 226 -26.48 -4.97 -8.52
N ARG A 227 -26.29 -4.51 -7.28
CA ARG A 227 -27.30 -3.71 -6.57
C ARG A 227 -27.66 -2.44 -7.35
N ASP A 228 -26.67 -1.71 -7.83
CA ASP A 228 -26.88 -0.43 -8.50
C ASP A 228 -27.53 -0.61 -9.88
N GLU A 229 -27.32 -1.73 -10.54
CA GLU A 229 -28.01 -2.12 -11.78
C GLU A 229 -29.46 -2.57 -11.53
N LEU A 230 -29.72 -3.35 -10.47
CA LEU A 230 -31.04 -3.93 -10.18
C LEU A 230 -31.98 -2.95 -9.48
N LEU A 231 -31.48 -2.08 -8.61
CA LEU A 231 -32.30 -1.19 -7.80
C LEU A 231 -33.23 -0.28 -8.64
N PRO A 232 -32.75 0.37 -9.73
CA PRO A 232 -33.66 1.15 -10.60
C PRO A 232 -34.73 0.31 -11.28
N LEU A 233 -34.42 -0.94 -11.67
CA LEU A 233 -35.36 -1.85 -12.31
C LEU A 233 -36.47 -2.29 -11.35
N LEU A 234 -36.12 -2.56 -10.10
CA LEU A 234 -37.10 -2.88 -9.04
C LEU A 234 -37.98 -1.67 -8.73
N MET A 235 -37.41 -0.48 -8.61
CA MET A 235 -38.15 0.75 -8.32
C MET A 235 -39.12 1.13 -9.43
N ASN A 236 -38.79 0.81 -10.69
CA ASN A 236 -39.65 1.05 -11.86
C ASN A 236 -40.64 -0.08 -12.15
N GLY A 237 -40.66 -1.13 -11.32
CA GLY A 237 -41.54 -2.30 -11.52
C GLY A 237 -41.23 -3.14 -12.77
N GLN A 238 -39.99 -2.99 -13.32
CA GLN A 238 -39.55 -3.75 -14.50
C GLN A 238 -39.08 -5.17 -14.16
N VAL A 239 -38.77 -5.44 -12.91
CA VAL A 239 -38.45 -6.75 -12.35
C VAL A 239 -39.14 -6.92 -11.00
N SER A 240 -39.42 -8.16 -10.61
CA SER A 240 -39.99 -8.53 -9.31
C SER A 240 -39.05 -9.52 -8.61
N VAL A 241 -39.08 -9.51 -7.28
CA VAL A 241 -38.35 -10.51 -6.49
C VAL A 241 -39.29 -11.69 -6.27
N ASN A 242 -38.93 -12.88 -6.78
CA ASN A 242 -39.61 -14.11 -6.43
C ASN A 242 -39.22 -14.55 -5.03
N TYR A 243 -40.20 -14.66 -4.14
CA TYR A 243 -40.03 -15.12 -2.76
C TYR A 243 -40.24 -16.63 -2.60
N ASP A 244 -40.25 -17.40 -3.69
CA ASP A 244 -40.35 -18.86 -3.66
C ASP A 244 -38.97 -19.43 -3.22
N LEU A 245 -38.82 -19.57 -1.90
CA LEU A 245 -37.75 -20.30 -1.22
C LEU A 245 -38.29 -21.58 -0.65
#